data_4d8ae0dc0b90c7ff6d28d4992c97b992
#
_entry.id   4d8ae0dc0b90c7ff6d28d4992c97b992
#
_cell.length_a   1.000
_cell.length_b   1.000
_cell.length_c   1.000
_cell.angle_alpha   90.00
_cell.angle_beta   90.00
_cell.angle_gamma   90.00
#
_symmetry.space_group_name_H-M   'P 1'
#
loop_
_entity.id
_entity.type
_entity.pdbx_description
1 polymer ?
#
loop_
_entity_poly.entity_id
_entity_poly.type
_entity_poly.pdbx_seq_one_letter_code
_entity_poly.pdbx_strand_id
1 'polypeptide(L)'
;MSRNIEIKAVLKDPEAAHSRAKKLSNSDGEIIRQTDTFFKSPQGRLKLRCFENDTGVLVYYERSDTEGPKLSDYSLVELASKKGCDEMKSILKKINGISGVVEKIRHLYMVGQSRVHIDTVTDLGDFLEIEVIQAQIN
;
A
#
# COMPACT_ATOMS: atom_id res chain seq x y z
N MET A 1 7.71 15.83 1.36
CA MET A 1 6.88 14.63 1.63
C MET A 1 5.44 14.90 1.25
N SER A 2 4.73 13.87 0.89
CA SER A 2 3.30 13.93 0.65
C SER A 2 2.56 13.43 1.89
N ARG A 3 1.28 13.76 2.01
CA ARG A 3 0.45 13.36 3.13
C ARG A 3 -0.86 12.76 2.65
N ASN A 4 -1.28 11.67 3.26
CA ASN A 4 -2.64 11.16 3.11
C ASN A 4 -3.25 10.85 4.48
N ILE A 5 -4.58 10.74 4.46
CA ILE A 5 -5.36 10.23 5.59
C ILE A 5 -5.82 8.85 5.19
N GLU A 6 -5.60 7.88 6.06
CA GLU A 6 -5.95 6.49 5.78
C GLU A 6 -6.67 5.84 6.95
N ILE A 7 -7.59 4.93 6.62
CA ILE A 7 -8.26 4.07 7.59
C ILE A 7 -8.27 2.66 7.06
N LYS A 8 -8.03 1.69 7.94
CA LYS A 8 -7.98 0.28 7.60
C LYS A 8 -8.89 -0.53 8.52
N ALA A 9 -9.59 -1.51 7.94
CA ALA A 9 -10.49 -2.39 8.66
C ALA A 9 -10.45 -3.81 8.10
N VAL A 10 -10.74 -4.78 8.95
CA VAL A 10 -10.93 -6.18 8.54
C VAL A 10 -12.28 -6.31 7.85
N LEU A 11 -12.33 -6.99 6.71
CA LEU A 11 -13.57 -7.27 5.98
C LEU A 11 -14.06 -8.68 6.30
N LYS A 12 -15.29 -8.77 6.80
CA LYS A 12 -15.97 -10.06 7.01
C LYS A 12 -16.76 -10.49 5.79
N ASP A 13 -17.19 -9.54 4.96
CA ASP A 13 -17.95 -9.78 3.75
C ASP A 13 -17.34 -9.00 2.57
N PRO A 14 -16.28 -9.54 1.95
CA PRO A 14 -15.62 -8.87 0.84
C PRO A 14 -16.52 -8.70 -0.39
N GLU A 15 -17.45 -9.62 -0.65
CA GLU A 15 -18.37 -9.50 -1.80
C GLU A 15 -19.27 -8.26 -1.67
N ALA A 16 -19.83 -8.04 -0.49
CA ALA A 16 -20.65 -6.84 -0.22
C ALA A 16 -19.82 -5.56 -0.37
N ALA A 17 -18.58 -5.57 0.11
CA ALA A 17 -17.68 -4.43 -0.03
C ALA A 17 -17.36 -4.13 -1.51
N HIS A 18 -17.07 -5.17 -2.31
CA HIS A 18 -16.84 -5.01 -3.74
C HIS A 18 -18.06 -4.46 -4.46
N SER A 19 -19.25 -4.98 -4.17
CA SER A 19 -20.49 -4.50 -4.79
C SER A 19 -20.74 -3.01 -4.50
N ARG A 20 -20.51 -2.61 -3.26
CA ARG A 20 -20.66 -1.21 -2.85
C ARG A 20 -19.62 -0.30 -3.51
N ALA A 21 -18.38 -0.74 -3.56
CA ALA A 21 -17.29 0.01 -4.17
C ALA A 21 -17.50 0.20 -5.68
N LYS A 22 -17.98 -0.83 -6.38
CA LYS A 22 -18.34 -0.74 -7.80
C LYS A 22 -19.43 0.29 -8.05
N LYS A 23 -20.45 0.32 -7.21
CA LYS A 23 -21.52 1.31 -7.31
C LYS A 23 -21.00 2.72 -7.08
N LEU A 24 -20.24 2.94 -6.01
CA LEU A 24 -19.76 4.27 -5.65
C LEU A 24 -18.73 4.81 -6.64
N SER A 25 -17.89 3.96 -7.20
CA SER A 25 -16.86 4.35 -8.18
C SER A 25 -17.40 4.35 -9.62
N ASN A 26 -18.55 3.74 -9.85
CA ASN A 26 -19.11 3.52 -11.19
C ASN A 26 -18.09 2.83 -12.12
N SER A 27 -17.36 1.85 -11.59
CA SER A 27 -16.34 1.10 -12.33
C SER A 27 -16.14 -0.29 -11.75
N ASP A 28 -15.49 -1.16 -12.52
CA ASP A 28 -15.09 -2.50 -12.05
C ASP A 28 -13.77 -2.50 -11.27
N GLY A 29 -13.14 -1.33 -11.15
CA GLY A 29 -11.88 -1.17 -10.44
C GLY A 29 -10.67 -1.68 -11.21
N GLU A 30 -9.53 -1.61 -10.55
CA GLU A 30 -8.24 -2.09 -11.07
C GLU A 30 -7.72 -3.19 -10.15
N ILE A 31 -7.20 -4.27 -10.71
CA ILE A 31 -6.60 -5.37 -9.95
C ILE A 31 -5.10 -5.20 -9.96
N ILE A 32 -4.51 -5.12 -8.78
CA ILE A 32 -3.06 -4.92 -8.59
C ILE A 32 -2.53 -6.08 -7.75
N ARG A 33 -1.57 -6.82 -8.31
CA ARG A 33 -0.87 -7.89 -7.60
C ARG A 33 0.47 -7.36 -7.14
N GLN A 34 0.72 -7.41 -5.85
CA GLN A 34 1.90 -6.78 -5.26
C GLN A 34 2.47 -7.56 -4.09
N THR A 35 3.79 -7.40 -3.91
CA THR A 35 4.54 -7.93 -2.77
C THR A 35 5.24 -6.78 -2.09
N ASP A 36 4.94 -6.57 -0.80
CA ASP A 36 5.58 -5.56 0.03
C ASP A 36 6.64 -6.23 0.91
N THR A 37 7.89 -5.82 0.75
CA THR A 37 8.99 -6.24 1.62
C THR A 37 9.28 -5.10 2.59
N PHE A 38 9.13 -5.37 3.88
CA PHE A 38 9.41 -4.41 4.94
C PHE A 38 10.83 -4.59 5.46
N PHE A 39 11.54 -3.48 5.62
CA PHE A 39 12.90 -3.47 6.13
C PHE A 39 12.94 -2.87 7.53
N LYS A 40 13.89 -3.32 8.34
CA LYS A 40 14.12 -2.71 9.65
C LYS A 40 14.57 -1.27 9.45
N SER A 41 14.00 -0.36 10.22
CA SER A 41 14.30 1.06 10.14
C SER A 41 14.38 1.65 11.55
N PRO A 42 15.39 2.48 11.84
CA PRO A 42 15.50 3.14 13.15
C PRO A 42 14.44 4.21 13.34
N GLN A 43 13.86 4.73 12.27
CA GLN A 43 12.84 5.75 12.30
C GLN A 43 11.85 5.50 11.17
N GLY A 44 10.56 5.67 11.46
CA GLY A 44 9.51 5.45 10.48
C GLY A 44 9.46 4.02 9.97
N ARG A 45 8.88 3.86 8.80
CA ARG A 45 8.74 2.56 8.14
C ARG A 45 9.27 2.63 6.71
N LEU A 46 9.92 1.56 6.29
CA LEU A 46 10.50 1.45 4.96
C LEU A 46 10.02 0.17 4.32
N LYS A 47 9.42 0.27 3.14
CA LYS A 47 9.00 -0.89 2.37
C LYS A 47 9.32 -0.75 0.90
N LEU A 48 9.57 -1.87 0.26
CA LEU A 48 9.69 -1.98 -1.18
C LEU A 48 8.48 -2.74 -1.69
N ARG A 49 7.67 -2.06 -2.50
CA ARG A 49 6.51 -2.66 -3.15
C ARG A 49 6.89 -3.04 -4.57
N CYS A 50 6.79 -4.32 -4.88
CA CYS A 50 7.04 -4.83 -6.23
C CYS A 50 5.72 -5.30 -6.84
N PHE A 51 5.47 -4.89 -8.08
CA PHE A 51 4.27 -5.24 -8.83
C PHE A 51 4.54 -6.38 -9.80
N GLU A 52 3.49 -7.08 -10.21
CA GLU A 52 3.56 -8.18 -11.16
C GLU A 52 4.16 -7.77 -12.52
N ASN A 53 4.02 -6.50 -12.89
CA ASN A 53 4.57 -5.95 -14.15
C ASN A 53 6.06 -5.60 -14.09
N ASP A 54 6.77 -6.09 -13.07
CA ASP A 54 8.22 -5.89 -12.84
C ASP A 54 8.63 -4.45 -12.48
N THR A 55 7.68 -3.57 -12.22
CA THR A 55 7.96 -2.25 -11.66
C THR A 55 7.84 -2.29 -10.14
N GLY A 56 8.28 -1.24 -9.48
CA GLY A 56 8.18 -1.14 -8.04
C GLY A 56 8.23 0.28 -7.52
N VAL A 57 8.07 0.39 -6.23
CA VAL A 57 8.10 1.65 -5.49
C VAL A 57 8.79 1.42 -4.16
N LEU A 58 9.79 2.22 -3.85
CA LEU A 58 10.35 2.28 -2.50
C LEU A 58 9.60 3.37 -1.74
N VAL A 59 9.06 3.02 -0.57
CA VAL A 59 8.23 3.90 0.23
C VAL A 59 8.84 4.08 1.62
N TYR A 60 9.14 5.31 1.99
CA TYR A 60 9.38 5.67 3.38
C TYR A 60 8.14 6.39 3.90
N TYR A 61 7.63 6.00 5.08
CA TYR A 61 6.49 6.67 5.64
C TYR A 61 6.52 6.72 7.16
N GLU A 62 5.84 7.74 7.69
CA GLU A 62 5.62 7.95 9.11
C GLU A 62 4.12 8.01 9.33
N ARG A 63 3.63 7.23 10.29
CA ARG A 63 2.21 7.10 10.59
C ARG A 63 2.01 7.01 12.09
N SER A 64 0.99 7.71 12.60
CA SER A 64 0.64 7.60 14.02
C SER A 64 0.14 6.20 14.37
N ASP A 65 0.38 5.77 15.60
CA ASP A 65 -0.09 4.48 16.12
C ASP A 65 -1.47 4.58 16.78
N THR A 66 -2.13 5.73 16.67
CA THR A 66 -3.48 5.93 17.22
C THR A 66 -4.52 5.12 16.46
N GLU A 67 -5.62 4.76 17.12
CA GLU A 67 -6.74 4.11 16.47
C GLU A 67 -7.51 5.09 15.58
N GLY A 68 -8.27 4.53 14.61
CA GLY A 68 -9.08 5.31 13.69
C GLY A 68 -8.30 5.87 12.51
N PRO A 69 -8.80 6.95 11.88
CA PRO A 69 -8.12 7.57 10.76
C PRO A 69 -6.72 8.07 11.12
N LYS A 70 -5.74 7.81 10.24
CA LYS A 70 -4.33 8.12 10.50
C LYS A 70 -3.79 9.05 9.43
N LEU A 71 -3.01 10.04 9.87
CA LEU A 71 -2.17 10.82 8.98
C LEU A 71 -0.91 10.02 8.67
N SER A 72 -0.59 9.92 7.39
CA SER A 72 0.63 9.27 6.91
C SER A 72 1.42 10.25 6.06
N ASP A 73 2.63 10.55 6.48
CA ASP A 73 3.58 11.35 5.71
C ASP A 73 4.55 10.40 5.02
N TYR A 74 4.71 10.54 3.70
CA TYR A 74 5.46 9.58 2.91
C TYR A 74 6.28 10.19 1.79
N SER A 75 7.32 9.47 1.40
CA SER A 75 8.14 9.74 0.22
C SER A 75 8.25 8.49 -0.62
N LEU A 76 8.20 8.65 -1.94
CA LEU A 76 8.22 7.56 -2.89
C LEU A 76 9.40 7.68 -3.84
N VAL A 77 9.99 6.55 -4.20
CA VAL A 77 10.94 6.44 -5.31
C VAL A 77 10.46 5.33 -6.23
N GLU A 78 10.14 5.69 -7.47
CA GLU A 78 9.68 4.71 -8.45
C GLU A 78 10.86 3.95 -9.04
N LEU A 79 10.66 2.64 -9.25
CA LEU A 79 11.63 1.74 -9.86
C LEU A 79 11.00 1.16 -11.13
N ALA A 80 11.62 1.44 -12.27
CA ALA A 80 11.04 1.16 -13.58
C ALA A 80 11.30 -0.26 -14.08
N SER A 81 12.14 -1.05 -13.41
CA SER A 81 12.55 -2.37 -13.91
C SER A 81 12.66 -3.40 -12.80
N LYS A 82 12.54 -4.67 -13.19
CA LYS A 82 12.79 -5.80 -12.29
C LYS A 82 14.21 -5.76 -11.72
N LYS A 83 15.19 -5.41 -12.54
CA LYS A 83 16.58 -5.28 -12.09
C LYS A 83 16.71 -4.23 -10.99
N GLY A 84 16.09 -3.07 -11.16
CA GLY A 84 16.09 -2.01 -10.14
C GLY A 84 15.44 -2.46 -8.84
N CYS A 85 14.31 -3.16 -8.93
CA CYS A 85 13.62 -3.71 -7.75
C CYS A 85 14.49 -4.75 -7.04
N ASP A 86 15.08 -5.69 -7.76
CA ASP A 86 15.90 -6.76 -7.19
C ASP A 86 17.18 -6.21 -6.53
N GLU A 87 17.84 -5.25 -7.18
CA GLU A 87 19.03 -4.60 -6.62
C GLU A 87 18.72 -3.80 -5.37
N MET A 88 17.64 -3.02 -5.39
CA MET A 88 17.21 -2.25 -4.21
C MET A 88 16.91 -3.17 -3.03
N LYS A 89 16.19 -4.27 -3.28
CA LYS A 89 15.87 -5.27 -2.28
C LYS A 89 17.13 -5.90 -1.69
N SER A 90 18.08 -6.24 -2.55
CA SER A 90 19.36 -6.84 -2.13
C SER A 90 20.16 -5.88 -1.25
N ILE A 91 20.27 -4.62 -1.65
CA ILE A 91 20.99 -3.59 -0.88
C ILE A 91 20.37 -3.39 0.49
N LEU A 92 19.05 -3.18 0.54
CA LEU A 92 18.34 -2.90 1.79
C LEU A 92 18.31 -4.12 2.71
N LYS A 93 18.24 -5.34 2.14
CA LYS A 93 18.36 -6.57 2.93
C LYS A 93 19.70 -6.64 3.64
N LYS A 94 20.78 -6.28 2.95
CA LYS A 94 22.15 -6.32 3.52
C LYS A 94 22.35 -5.26 4.59
N ILE A 95 21.86 -4.06 4.35
CA ILE A 95 22.10 -2.92 5.25
C ILE A 95 21.16 -2.93 6.45
N ASN A 96 19.86 -3.10 6.19
CA ASN A 96 18.81 -2.95 7.19
C ASN A 96 18.29 -4.29 7.73
N GLY A 97 18.26 -5.31 6.89
CA GLY A 97 17.55 -6.56 7.18
C GLY A 97 16.06 -6.47 6.89
N ILE A 98 15.46 -7.62 6.59
CA ILE A 98 14.02 -7.73 6.30
C ILE A 98 13.28 -8.01 7.60
N SER A 99 12.21 -7.24 7.89
CA SER A 99 11.33 -7.46 9.03
C SER A 99 10.08 -8.26 8.68
N GLY A 100 9.65 -8.26 7.44
CA GLY A 100 8.49 -9.02 6.99
C GLY A 100 8.23 -8.88 5.51
N VAL A 101 7.40 -9.80 4.99
CA VAL A 101 6.96 -9.79 3.58
C VAL A 101 5.45 -10.00 3.56
N VAL A 102 4.75 -9.19 2.80
CA VAL A 102 3.29 -9.26 2.64
C VAL A 102 2.95 -9.35 1.17
N GLU A 103 2.29 -10.44 0.78
CA GLU A 103 1.75 -10.60 -0.58
C GLU A 103 0.27 -10.31 -0.56
N LYS A 104 -0.21 -9.54 -1.53
CA LYS A 104 -1.63 -9.24 -1.63
C LYS A 104 -2.10 -9.01 -3.06
N ILE A 105 -3.41 -9.23 -3.24
CA ILE A 105 -4.14 -8.83 -4.42
C ILE A 105 -5.03 -7.67 -3.99
N ARG A 106 -4.79 -6.51 -4.59
CA ARG A 106 -5.51 -5.29 -4.29
C ARG A 106 -6.50 -4.97 -5.39
N HIS A 107 -7.73 -4.66 -5.00
CA HIS A 107 -8.72 -4.08 -5.90
C HIS A 107 -8.85 -2.61 -5.55
N LEU A 108 -8.52 -1.75 -6.51
CA LEU A 108 -8.55 -0.30 -6.34
C LEU A 108 -9.78 0.29 -7.03
N TYR A 109 -10.58 1.02 -6.25
CA TYR A 109 -11.73 1.77 -6.75
C TYR A 109 -11.53 3.25 -6.41
N MET A 110 -11.71 4.12 -7.42
CA MET A 110 -11.62 5.56 -7.20
C MET A 110 -13.00 6.13 -6.93
N VAL A 111 -13.20 6.73 -5.78
CA VAL A 111 -14.46 7.39 -5.39
C VAL A 111 -14.14 8.84 -5.07
N GLY A 112 -14.30 9.73 -6.04
CA GLY A 112 -13.88 11.13 -5.92
C GLY A 112 -12.36 11.21 -5.69
N GLN A 113 -11.96 11.85 -4.60
CA GLN A 113 -10.55 11.96 -4.20
C GLN A 113 -10.07 10.80 -3.32
N SER A 114 -10.94 9.85 -3.06
CA SER A 114 -10.64 8.70 -2.21
C SER A 114 -10.22 7.50 -3.03
N ARG A 115 -9.18 6.82 -2.57
CA ARG A 115 -8.82 5.49 -3.06
C ARG A 115 -9.42 4.47 -2.11
N VAL A 116 -10.26 3.60 -2.64
CA VAL A 116 -10.84 2.50 -1.88
C VAL A 116 -10.11 1.23 -2.28
N HIS A 117 -9.37 0.66 -1.32
CA HIS A 117 -8.64 -0.58 -1.53
C HIS A 117 -9.37 -1.73 -0.86
N ILE A 118 -9.64 -2.79 -1.62
CA ILE A 118 -10.09 -4.06 -1.06
C ILE A 118 -8.96 -5.04 -1.32
N ASP A 119 -8.30 -5.45 -0.24
CA ASP A 119 -7.10 -6.27 -0.28
C ASP A 119 -7.36 -7.68 0.20
N THR A 120 -6.95 -8.67 -0.59
CA THR A 120 -6.84 -10.06 -0.15
C THR A 120 -5.37 -10.32 0.14
N VAL A 121 -5.06 -10.50 1.41
CA VAL A 121 -3.69 -10.68 1.90
C VAL A 121 -3.45 -12.14 2.16
N THR A 122 -2.40 -12.70 1.56
CA THR A 122 -2.03 -14.11 1.72
C THR A 122 -1.87 -14.46 3.19
N ASP A 123 -2.55 -15.51 3.63
CA ASP A 123 -2.56 -16.04 5.00
C ASP A 123 -3.18 -15.13 6.08
N LEU A 124 -3.70 -13.96 5.73
CA LEU A 124 -4.26 -13.02 6.71
C LEU A 124 -5.73 -12.66 6.49
N GLY A 125 -6.25 -12.81 5.26
CA GLY A 125 -7.65 -12.52 4.95
C GLY A 125 -7.86 -11.24 4.17
N ASP A 126 -9.05 -10.66 4.29
CA ASP A 126 -9.49 -9.53 3.50
C ASP A 126 -9.57 -8.25 4.33
N PHE A 127 -9.15 -7.14 3.73
CA PHE A 127 -9.07 -5.84 4.41
C PHE A 127 -9.62 -4.75 3.50
N LEU A 128 -10.23 -3.76 4.13
CA LEU A 128 -10.60 -2.50 3.49
C LEU A 128 -9.60 -1.43 3.92
N GLU A 129 -9.10 -0.67 2.96
CA GLU A 129 -8.31 0.52 3.24
C GLU A 129 -8.88 1.68 2.43
N ILE A 130 -9.18 2.78 3.08
CA ILE A 130 -9.61 4.00 2.41
C ILE A 130 -8.55 5.06 2.65
N GLU A 131 -8.12 5.68 1.56
CA GLU A 131 -7.03 6.62 1.55
C GLU A 131 -7.43 7.89 0.80
N VAL A 132 -7.24 9.03 1.43
CA VAL A 132 -7.48 10.34 0.83
C VAL A 132 -6.15 11.07 0.72
N ILE A 133 -5.72 11.38 -0.50
CA ILE A 133 -4.48 12.08 -0.74
C ILE A 133 -4.70 13.57 -0.46
N GLN A 134 -3.84 14.13 0.39
CA GLN A 134 -3.81 15.55 0.68
C GLN A 134 -2.78 16.27 -0.17
N ALA A 135 -2.81 17.60 -0.10
CA ALA A 135 -1.81 18.42 -0.76
C ALA A 135 -0.41 18.12 -0.21
N GLN A 136 0.59 18.31 -1.08
CA GLN A 136 1.99 18.11 -0.70
C GLN A 136 2.39 19.08 0.41
N ILE A 137 3.17 18.56 1.37
CA ILE A 137 3.70 19.34 2.49
C ILE A 137 5.02 19.97 2.06
N ASN A 138 5.16 21.26 2.29
CA ASN A 138 6.41 21.97 2.07
C ASN A 138 7.28 21.99 3.32
#